data_e966e6e8466a766f746b6bdb0047dc0a
#
_entry.id   e966e6e8466a766f746b6bdb0047dc0a
#
_cell.length_a   1.000
_cell.length_b   1.000
_cell.length_c   1.000
_cell.angle_alpha   90.00
_cell.angle_beta   90.00
_cell.angle_gamma   90.00
#
_symmetry.space_group_name_H-M   'P 1'
#
loop_
_entity.id
_entity.type
_entity.pdbx_description
1 polymer ?
#
loop_
_entity_poly.entity_id
_entity_poly.type
_entity_poly.pdbx_seq_one_letter_code
_entity_poly.pdbx_strand_id
1 'polypeptide(L)'
;MGVVRFLSDKLVNFVANLGTERDKAAGSFYAPVVLTDEQLHNAYRGAWFPRKVVDIPAKDATRRWRAWQASKAQIEKIEAEEKRLQVQARTKEALTKARLWGGAAIFIGTGETDTSKPLAPERVQAGGIRYLTVMSRRDLSATEQDRDVMSPNYGKPKAYRLGGSAIEIHPSRLVIFTGADIPDQDLATGNQFGWGDSVLQAVFEAIQQIDSTMANVASLIFEAKVDVIRIPDLMQGMQDPRYEKLLLERLRLAATAKSINGTLMMDKDEEYDSKSANFGTLPDIMDRFMQAGCGAADIPATRMLSQSPAGMNSTGEADLRNYYDRIQSSQELDITPAMSVLDECLVRSALGSRPPEIHYVWNSLWQTTAKERADIGKITAETIKTITETRLFPEDALSKAAETLLVENSVMPGLESALEEFGSEAPEGEQDEEGGNGSSSQALNDAAPRTLYVSRRVLNAGEIIDWAKAQGFETTLPAEDLHVTIAYSRTPVDWMKVTQAWTVKPNGNLTCSAGGPRLVEQFGKGAVVLLFSSSDLTWRHVEIRDAGASWDWPDYQPHITFTYQPGSVDLDQVEPYRGVIELGPEVFEEIDDSWADRLDEE
;
A
#
# COMPACT_ATOMS: atom_id res chain seq x y z
N MET A 1 -21.62 14.57 57.17
CA MET A 1 -21.37 13.73 55.95
C MET A 1 -21.99 14.24 54.66
N GLY A 2 -23.11 14.95 54.67
CA GLY A 2 -23.79 15.45 53.44
C GLY A 2 -23.05 16.56 52.70
N VAL A 3 -22.44 17.52 53.39
CA VAL A 3 -21.77 18.68 52.75
C VAL A 3 -20.47 18.30 52.04
N VAL A 4 -19.70 17.36 52.59
CA VAL A 4 -18.45 16.90 51.97
C VAL A 4 -18.73 16.11 50.72
N ARG A 5 -19.77 15.29 50.70
CA ARG A 5 -20.21 14.52 49.52
C ARG A 5 -20.74 15.43 48.42
N PHE A 6 -21.50 16.45 48.77
CA PHE A 6 -22.02 17.44 47.82
C PHE A 6 -20.92 18.31 47.18
N LEU A 7 -19.88 18.66 47.94
CA LEU A 7 -18.71 19.38 47.42
C LEU A 7 -17.85 18.48 46.54
N SER A 8 -17.66 17.20 46.94
CA SER A 8 -16.95 16.21 46.14
C SER A 8 -17.64 15.97 44.80
N ASP A 9 -18.95 15.74 44.77
CA ASP A 9 -19.73 15.52 43.56
C ASP A 9 -19.74 16.75 42.63
N LYS A 10 -19.80 17.99 43.18
CA LYS A 10 -19.67 19.21 42.39
C LYS A 10 -18.24 19.41 41.82
N LEU A 11 -17.22 19.07 42.57
CA LEU A 11 -15.81 19.14 42.11
C LEU A 11 -15.54 18.12 41.00
N VAL A 12 -16.03 16.90 41.17
CA VAL A 12 -15.92 15.85 40.14
C VAL A 12 -16.67 16.26 38.88
N ASN A 13 -17.88 16.82 39.02
CA ASN A 13 -18.68 17.30 37.89
C ASN A 13 -18.02 18.51 37.19
N PHE A 14 -17.34 19.39 37.93
CA PHE A 14 -16.64 20.54 37.38
C PHE A 14 -15.38 20.11 36.61
N VAL A 15 -14.62 19.13 37.12
CA VAL A 15 -13.39 18.61 36.47
C VAL A 15 -13.74 17.70 35.30
N ALA A 16 -14.76 16.84 35.45
CA ALA A 16 -15.15 15.88 34.41
C ALA A 16 -16.15 16.48 33.38
N ASN A 17 -16.71 17.67 33.65
CA ASN A 17 -17.76 18.30 32.83
C ASN A 17 -18.99 17.41 32.56
N LEU A 18 -19.21 16.35 33.36
CA LEU A 18 -20.29 15.39 33.17
C LEU A 18 -21.66 16.10 33.24
N GLY A 19 -22.51 15.84 32.23
CA GLY A 19 -23.84 16.43 32.12
C GLY A 19 -23.87 17.92 31.74
N THR A 20 -22.76 18.51 31.31
CA THR A 20 -22.66 19.86 30.74
C THR A 20 -22.49 19.81 29.22
N GLU A 21 -22.63 20.94 28.52
CA GLU A 21 -22.34 21.05 27.07
C GLU A 21 -20.87 20.71 26.72
N ARG A 22 -19.98 20.64 27.71
CA ARG A 22 -18.59 20.25 27.57
C ARG A 22 -18.33 18.79 27.92
N ASP A 23 -19.36 18.05 28.25
CA ASP A 23 -19.30 16.62 28.51
C ASP A 23 -19.03 15.88 27.20
N LYS A 24 -17.80 15.36 27.03
CA LYS A 24 -17.42 14.63 25.83
C LYS A 24 -18.20 13.33 25.63
N ALA A 25 -18.77 12.77 26.71
CA ALA A 25 -19.63 11.60 26.66
C ALA A 25 -21.09 11.95 26.24
N ALA A 26 -21.51 13.18 26.38
CA ALA A 26 -22.85 13.64 25.95
C ALA A 26 -23.00 13.66 24.41
N GLY A 27 -21.90 13.63 23.68
CA GLY A 27 -21.87 13.58 22.20
C GLY A 27 -22.10 12.19 21.58
N SER A 28 -22.34 11.14 22.41
CA SER A 28 -22.58 9.79 21.88
C SER A 28 -24.03 9.53 21.44
N PHE A 29 -24.80 10.57 21.20
CA PHE A 29 -26.09 10.46 20.52
C PHE A 29 -25.85 10.41 19.01
N TYR A 30 -26.24 9.32 18.36
CA TYR A 30 -26.25 9.17 16.91
C TYR A 30 -27.29 10.07 16.24
N ALA A 31 -27.19 11.39 16.46
CA ALA A 31 -27.96 12.38 15.72
C ALA A 31 -27.08 12.86 14.55
N PRO A 32 -27.32 12.42 13.32
CA PRO A 32 -26.50 12.84 12.19
C PRO A 32 -26.66 14.34 11.97
N VAL A 33 -25.59 15.09 12.16
CA VAL A 33 -25.53 16.49 11.74
C VAL A 33 -25.17 16.47 10.25
N VAL A 34 -26.14 16.79 9.40
CA VAL A 34 -25.90 16.86 7.95
C VAL A 34 -24.95 18.03 7.66
N LEU A 35 -23.82 17.74 7.06
CA LEU A 35 -22.83 18.75 6.67
C LEU A 35 -23.38 19.64 5.56
N THR A 36 -23.25 20.95 5.74
CA THR A 36 -23.61 21.91 4.70
C THR A 36 -22.63 21.88 3.53
N ASP A 37 -23.09 22.31 2.35
CA ASP A 37 -22.23 22.42 1.16
C ASP A 37 -20.99 23.30 1.41
N GLU A 38 -21.12 24.34 2.24
CA GLU A 38 -20.02 25.21 2.63
C GLU A 38 -18.98 24.47 3.50
N GLN A 39 -19.46 23.70 4.48
CA GLN A 39 -18.57 22.87 5.32
C GLN A 39 -17.82 21.82 4.49
N LEU A 40 -18.52 21.14 3.57
CA LEU A 40 -17.91 20.18 2.65
C LEU A 40 -16.86 20.84 1.77
N HIS A 41 -17.17 22.02 1.22
CA HIS A 41 -16.23 22.78 0.38
C HIS A 41 -14.97 23.19 1.15
N ASN A 42 -15.16 23.72 2.37
CA ASN A 42 -14.06 24.18 3.21
C ASN A 42 -13.19 23.01 3.68
N ALA A 43 -13.80 21.89 4.09
CA ALA A 43 -13.08 20.68 4.46
C ALA A 43 -12.24 20.14 3.30
N TYR A 44 -12.81 20.03 2.10
CA TYR A 44 -12.12 19.52 0.92
C TYR A 44 -10.97 20.42 0.45
N ARG A 45 -11.14 21.75 0.51
CA ARG A 45 -10.12 22.70 0.06
C ARG A 45 -9.09 23.05 1.12
N GLY A 46 -9.52 23.08 2.38
CA GLY A 46 -8.70 23.56 3.50
C GLY A 46 -7.84 22.49 4.16
N ALA A 47 -8.22 21.21 4.08
CA ALA A 47 -7.54 20.14 4.77
C ALA A 47 -7.16 18.99 3.84
N TRP A 48 -5.96 18.45 4.03
CA TRP A 48 -5.41 17.39 3.18
C TRP A 48 -6.12 16.05 3.38
N PHE A 49 -6.53 15.71 4.61
CA PHE A 49 -7.13 14.43 4.95
C PHE A 49 -8.51 14.25 4.30
N PRO A 50 -9.49 15.17 4.47
CA PRO A 50 -10.78 15.10 3.77
C PRO A 50 -10.63 15.04 2.25
N ARG A 51 -9.67 15.79 1.69
CA ARG A 51 -9.38 15.76 0.26
C ARG A 51 -8.96 14.37 -0.21
N LYS A 52 -8.07 13.70 0.54
CA LYS A 52 -7.63 12.32 0.23
C LYS A 52 -8.78 11.32 0.34
N VAL A 53 -9.65 11.45 1.34
CA VAL A 53 -10.85 10.61 1.51
C VAL A 53 -11.73 10.66 0.27
N VAL A 54 -11.89 11.83 -0.34
CA VAL A 54 -12.69 11.99 -1.56
C VAL A 54 -11.95 11.50 -2.80
N ASP A 55 -10.69 11.95 -2.99
CA ASP A 55 -9.98 11.80 -4.26
C ASP A 55 -9.42 10.39 -4.49
N ILE A 56 -8.91 9.72 -3.42
CA ILE A 56 -8.17 8.45 -3.57
C ILE A 56 -9.06 7.35 -4.18
N PRO A 57 -10.26 7.03 -3.64
CA PRO A 57 -11.09 5.97 -4.20
C PRO A 57 -11.58 6.28 -5.62
N ALA A 58 -11.94 7.54 -5.90
CA ALA A 58 -12.36 7.96 -7.24
C ALA A 58 -11.24 7.80 -8.28
N LYS A 59 -10.00 8.15 -7.88
CA LYS A 59 -8.81 7.96 -8.71
C LYS A 59 -8.46 6.48 -8.89
N ASP A 60 -8.53 5.70 -7.83
CA ASP A 60 -8.17 4.29 -7.88
C ASP A 60 -9.19 3.48 -8.70
N ALA A 61 -10.49 3.78 -8.60
CA ALA A 61 -11.52 3.15 -9.41
C ALA A 61 -11.39 3.44 -10.92
N THR A 62 -10.69 4.50 -11.29
CA THR A 62 -10.56 4.91 -12.71
C THR A 62 -9.15 4.82 -13.27
N ARG A 63 -8.10 4.61 -12.45
CA ARG A 63 -6.70 4.61 -12.91
C ARG A 63 -6.36 3.44 -13.84
N ARG A 64 -6.96 2.27 -13.60
CA ARG A 64 -6.89 1.09 -14.45
C ARG A 64 -8.24 0.96 -15.15
N TRP A 65 -8.33 1.56 -16.35
CA TRP A 65 -9.57 1.62 -17.07
C TRP A 65 -9.95 0.24 -17.64
N ARG A 66 -11.16 0.10 -18.08
CA ARG A 66 -11.71 -1.12 -18.63
C ARG A 66 -11.07 -1.50 -19.96
N ALA A 67 -11.07 -2.78 -20.28
CA ALA A 67 -10.63 -3.34 -21.55
C ALA A 67 -11.82 -3.92 -22.31
N TRP A 68 -12.02 -3.45 -23.53
CA TRP A 68 -13.12 -3.94 -24.37
C TRP A 68 -12.82 -5.31 -24.94
N GLN A 69 -13.84 -6.16 -25.00
CA GLN A 69 -13.81 -7.50 -25.57
C GLN A 69 -14.63 -7.48 -26.89
N ALA A 70 -13.93 -7.45 -28.02
CA ALA A 70 -14.47 -7.37 -29.38
C ALA A 70 -13.35 -7.66 -30.39
N SER A 71 -13.64 -7.62 -31.68
CA SER A 71 -12.57 -7.65 -32.69
C SER A 71 -11.66 -6.41 -32.58
N LYS A 72 -10.39 -6.53 -32.93
CA LYS A 72 -9.39 -5.45 -32.86
C LYS A 72 -9.89 -4.14 -33.50
N ALA A 73 -10.44 -4.23 -34.72
CA ALA A 73 -10.96 -3.07 -35.43
C ALA A 73 -12.15 -2.39 -34.70
N GLN A 74 -12.94 -3.14 -33.97
CA GLN A 74 -14.04 -2.62 -33.15
C GLN A 74 -13.49 -1.96 -31.88
N ILE A 75 -12.54 -2.59 -31.21
CA ILE A 75 -11.86 -2.06 -30.01
C ILE A 75 -11.23 -0.70 -30.34
N GLU A 76 -10.44 -0.61 -31.39
CA GLU A 76 -9.79 0.65 -31.81
C GLU A 76 -10.78 1.80 -31.99
N LYS A 77 -11.95 1.51 -32.61
CA LYS A 77 -13.00 2.52 -32.81
C LYS A 77 -13.67 2.94 -31.50
N ILE A 78 -13.94 1.99 -30.61
CA ILE A 78 -14.55 2.27 -29.31
C ILE A 78 -13.59 3.07 -28.44
N GLU A 79 -12.34 2.69 -28.37
CA GLU A 79 -11.31 3.41 -27.60
C GLU A 79 -11.03 4.82 -28.15
N ALA A 80 -11.05 4.98 -29.50
CA ALA A 80 -10.94 6.29 -30.11
C ALA A 80 -12.11 7.20 -29.71
N GLU A 81 -13.34 6.66 -29.66
CA GLU A 81 -14.53 7.38 -29.23
C GLU A 81 -14.51 7.69 -27.72
N GLU A 82 -14.08 6.75 -26.87
CA GLU A 82 -13.83 7.00 -25.43
C GLU A 82 -12.83 8.13 -25.22
N LYS A 83 -11.74 8.10 -25.96
CA LYS A 83 -10.70 9.14 -25.89
C LYS A 83 -11.23 10.50 -26.38
N ARG A 84 -11.99 10.54 -27.46
CA ARG A 84 -12.63 11.76 -27.99
C ARG A 84 -13.56 12.40 -26.94
N LEU A 85 -14.36 11.58 -26.27
CA LEU A 85 -15.31 12.01 -25.25
C LEU A 85 -14.69 12.16 -23.86
N GLN A 86 -13.45 11.74 -23.68
CA GLN A 86 -12.73 11.73 -22.39
C GLN A 86 -13.49 10.94 -21.31
N VAL A 87 -14.10 9.79 -21.66
CA VAL A 87 -15.01 9.03 -20.78
C VAL A 87 -14.37 8.73 -19.43
N GLN A 88 -13.15 8.22 -19.40
CA GLN A 88 -12.42 7.91 -18.17
C GLN A 88 -12.23 9.17 -17.28
N ALA A 89 -11.83 10.29 -17.85
CA ALA A 89 -11.61 11.53 -17.11
C ALA A 89 -12.93 12.12 -16.58
N ARG A 90 -14.01 12.05 -17.37
CA ARG A 90 -15.35 12.50 -16.95
C ARG A 90 -15.91 11.61 -15.85
N THR A 91 -15.70 10.29 -15.93
CA THR A 91 -16.10 9.36 -14.87
C THR A 91 -15.35 9.64 -13.58
N LYS A 92 -14.02 9.85 -13.64
CA LYS A 92 -13.25 10.24 -12.46
C LYS A 92 -13.78 11.55 -11.83
N GLU A 93 -14.05 12.55 -12.65
CA GLU A 93 -14.59 13.84 -12.20
C GLU A 93 -15.96 13.66 -11.53
N ALA A 94 -16.84 12.88 -12.15
CA ALA A 94 -18.17 12.59 -11.62
C ALA A 94 -18.10 11.84 -10.29
N LEU A 95 -17.27 10.79 -10.18
CA LEU A 95 -17.06 10.06 -8.93
C LEU A 95 -16.49 10.96 -7.82
N THR A 96 -15.53 11.83 -8.14
CA THR A 96 -14.98 12.80 -7.17
C THR A 96 -16.08 13.74 -6.67
N LYS A 97 -16.91 14.29 -7.58
CA LYS A 97 -18.04 15.16 -7.21
C LYS A 97 -19.12 14.41 -6.44
N ALA A 98 -19.44 13.16 -6.83
CA ALA A 98 -20.40 12.34 -6.14
C ALA A 98 -19.96 12.06 -4.68
N ARG A 99 -18.71 11.68 -4.49
CA ARG A 99 -18.13 11.44 -3.17
C ARG A 99 -18.12 12.71 -2.31
N LEU A 100 -17.81 13.86 -2.90
CA LEU A 100 -17.77 15.13 -2.17
C LEU A 100 -19.17 15.65 -1.83
N TRP A 101 -20.07 15.69 -2.81
CA TRP A 101 -21.35 16.34 -2.67
C TRP A 101 -22.53 15.39 -2.34
N GLY A 102 -22.27 14.07 -2.35
CA GLY A 102 -23.33 13.07 -2.19
C GLY A 102 -23.94 12.62 -3.52
N GLY A 103 -23.65 13.28 -4.62
CA GLY A 103 -24.12 12.87 -5.93
C GLY A 103 -23.59 13.72 -7.07
N ALA A 104 -23.44 13.08 -8.23
CA ALA A 104 -23.09 13.72 -9.49
C ALA A 104 -23.64 12.90 -10.65
N ALA A 105 -23.76 13.53 -11.82
CA ALA A 105 -24.20 12.88 -13.01
C ALA A 105 -23.34 13.29 -14.24
N ILE A 106 -23.23 12.39 -15.20
CA ILE A 106 -22.71 12.70 -16.53
C ILE A 106 -23.90 12.82 -17.47
N PHE A 107 -24.12 13.99 -18.05
CA PHE A 107 -25.12 14.21 -19.08
C PHE A 107 -24.60 13.76 -20.43
N ILE A 108 -25.40 12.94 -21.14
CA ILE A 108 -25.12 12.41 -22.47
C ILE A 108 -25.69 13.39 -23.51
N GLY A 109 -24.83 14.20 -24.11
CA GLY A 109 -25.21 15.20 -25.10
C GLY A 109 -25.28 14.62 -26.50
N THR A 110 -26.48 14.34 -27.02
CA THR A 110 -26.74 13.85 -28.39
C THR A 110 -27.06 14.98 -29.39
N GLY A 111 -27.25 16.20 -28.87
CA GLY A 111 -27.63 17.37 -29.69
C GLY A 111 -29.14 17.54 -29.86
N GLU A 112 -29.96 16.70 -29.18
CA GLU A 112 -31.40 16.90 -29.07
C GLU A 112 -31.70 18.12 -28.21
N THR A 113 -32.71 18.91 -28.62
CA THR A 113 -33.10 20.14 -27.90
C THR A 113 -34.03 19.90 -26.72
N ASP A 114 -34.82 18.84 -26.77
CA ASP A 114 -35.77 18.47 -25.71
C ASP A 114 -35.19 17.39 -24.82
N THR A 115 -34.60 17.81 -23.70
CA THR A 115 -33.96 16.92 -22.73
C THR A 115 -34.95 16.25 -21.76
N SER A 116 -36.22 16.68 -21.74
CA SER A 116 -37.24 16.09 -20.88
C SER A 116 -37.71 14.71 -21.36
N LYS A 117 -37.49 14.41 -22.62
CA LYS A 117 -37.83 13.10 -23.21
C LYS A 117 -36.76 12.06 -22.90
N PRO A 118 -37.16 10.78 -22.75
CA PRO A 118 -36.24 9.67 -22.63
C PRO A 118 -35.20 9.65 -23.76
N LEU A 119 -33.96 9.31 -23.41
CA LEU A 119 -32.94 8.97 -24.39
C LEU A 119 -33.29 7.62 -25.02
N ALA A 120 -33.30 7.54 -26.34
CA ALA A 120 -33.44 6.32 -27.08
C ALA A 120 -32.07 5.89 -27.62
N PRO A 121 -31.33 4.99 -26.92
CA PRO A 121 -29.96 4.59 -27.34
C PRO A 121 -29.93 4.02 -28.76
N GLU A 122 -31.04 3.34 -29.19
CA GLU A 122 -31.17 2.73 -30.52
C GLU A 122 -31.10 3.75 -31.65
N ARG A 123 -31.39 5.01 -31.38
CA ARG A 123 -31.34 6.11 -32.36
C ARG A 123 -29.96 6.77 -32.48
N VAL A 124 -29.05 6.41 -31.58
CA VAL A 124 -27.68 6.94 -31.62
C VAL A 124 -26.95 6.32 -32.80
N GLN A 125 -26.58 7.14 -33.75
CA GLN A 125 -25.78 6.76 -34.93
C GLN A 125 -24.30 7.00 -34.70
N ALA A 126 -23.46 6.60 -35.65
CA ALA A 126 -22.03 6.90 -35.62
C ALA A 126 -21.76 8.40 -35.40
N GLY A 127 -20.94 8.73 -34.41
CA GLY A 127 -20.67 10.12 -33.96
C GLY A 127 -21.86 10.78 -33.25
N GLY A 128 -22.86 10.01 -32.81
CA GLY A 128 -24.11 10.54 -32.26
C GLY A 128 -23.95 11.13 -30.84
N ILE A 129 -22.96 10.73 -30.07
CA ILE A 129 -22.61 11.43 -28.81
C ILE A 129 -21.71 12.60 -29.17
N ARG A 130 -22.18 13.81 -28.89
CA ARG A 130 -21.42 15.04 -29.19
C ARG A 130 -20.51 15.47 -28.08
N TYR A 131 -20.98 15.39 -26.83
CA TYR A 131 -20.24 15.75 -25.62
C TYR A 131 -20.77 15.06 -24.38
N LEU A 132 -19.95 15.04 -23.33
CA LEU A 132 -20.30 14.60 -21.98
C LEU A 132 -20.08 15.76 -21.01
N THR A 133 -21.08 16.08 -20.18
CA THR A 133 -21.00 17.16 -19.19
C THR A 133 -21.17 16.62 -17.80
N VAL A 134 -20.22 16.89 -16.91
CA VAL A 134 -20.27 16.45 -15.50
C VAL A 134 -20.93 17.52 -14.64
N MET A 135 -22.03 17.18 -14.01
CA MET A 135 -22.81 18.01 -13.10
C MET A 135 -22.88 17.37 -11.71
N SER A 136 -22.81 18.18 -10.69
CA SER A 136 -22.99 17.71 -9.31
C SER A 136 -24.46 17.85 -8.87
N ARG A 137 -24.79 17.31 -7.70
CA ARG A 137 -26.10 17.53 -7.07
C ARG A 137 -26.40 19.03 -6.82
N ARG A 138 -25.37 19.88 -6.80
CA ARG A 138 -25.54 21.33 -6.67
C ARG A 138 -26.05 21.99 -7.94
N ASP A 139 -25.77 21.36 -9.08
CA ASP A 139 -26.19 21.82 -10.40
C ASP A 139 -27.54 21.20 -10.81
N LEU A 140 -27.86 20.01 -10.23
CA LEU A 140 -29.06 19.24 -10.57
C LEU A 140 -29.90 18.98 -9.31
N SER A 141 -31.17 19.36 -9.34
CA SER A 141 -32.15 19.02 -8.31
C SER A 141 -33.08 17.92 -8.84
N ALA A 142 -33.27 16.86 -8.03
CA ALA A 142 -34.26 15.85 -8.32
C ALA A 142 -35.67 16.44 -8.21
N THR A 143 -36.58 16.01 -9.09
CA THR A 143 -37.97 16.38 -9.06
C THR A 143 -38.79 15.42 -8.20
N GLU A 144 -40.05 15.15 -8.53
CA GLU A 144 -40.90 14.24 -7.79
C GLU A 144 -40.39 12.78 -7.86
N GLN A 145 -40.63 12.07 -6.76
CA GLN A 145 -40.40 10.63 -6.69
C GLN A 145 -41.41 9.87 -7.54
N ASP A 146 -40.97 8.84 -8.25
CA ASP A 146 -41.85 7.88 -8.88
C ASP A 146 -42.43 6.94 -7.82
N ARG A 147 -43.74 7.05 -7.57
CA ARG A 147 -44.49 6.26 -6.57
C ARG A 147 -45.33 5.15 -7.20
N ASP A 148 -45.21 4.96 -8.50
CA ASP A 148 -45.89 3.86 -9.18
C ASP A 148 -45.13 2.55 -8.91
N VAL A 149 -45.72 1.66 -8.12
CA VAL A 149 -45.15 0.35 -7.77
C VAL A 149 -44.92 -0.54 -9.01
N MET A 150 -45.67 -0.30 -10.10
CA MET A 150 -45.50 -1.01 -11.36
C MET A 150 -44.36 -0.41 -12.23
N SER A 151 -43.81 0.71 -11.85
CA SER A 151 -42.69 1.34 -12.55
C SER A 151 -41.37 0.69 -12.16
N PRO A 152 -40.47 0.38 -13.12
CA PRO A 152 -39.12 -0.08 -12.84
C PRO A 152 -38.27 1.01 -12.15
N ASN A 153 -38.77 2.24 -12.11
CA ASN A 153 -38.12 3.38 -11.47
C ASN A 153 -38.75 3.76 -10.13
N TYR A 154 -39.56 2.89 -9.53
CA TYR A 154 -40.16 3.12 -8.24
C TYR A 154 -39.12 3.59 -7.22
N GLY A 155 -39.44 4.65 -6.49
CA GLY A 155 -38.54 5.25 -5.51
C GLY A 155 -37.49 6.22 -6.08
N LYS A 156 -37.29 6.26 -7.40
CA LYS A 156 -36.31 7.14 -8.06
C LYS A 156 -36.95 8.45 -8.51
N PRO A 157 -36.18 9.52 -8.73
CA PRO A 157 -36.68 10.77 -9.32
C PRO A 157 -37.22 10.56 -10.74
N LYS A 158 -38.37 11.15 -11.04
CA LYS A 158 -38.96 11.17 -12.39
C LYS A 158 -38.14 11.96 -13.38
N ALA A 159 -37.56 13.08 -12.94
CA ALA A 159 -36.70 13.94 -13.74
C ALA A 159 -35.73 14.72 -12.83
N TYR A 160 -34.74 15.31 -13.46
CA TYR A 160 -33.82 16.24 -12.80
C TYR A 160 -33.98 17.63 -13.43
N ARG A 161 -33.89 18.67 -12.60
CA ARG A 161 -33.94 20.06 -13.05
C ARG A 161 -32.59 20.73 -12.90
N LEU A 162 -32.15 21.39 -13.97
CA LEU A 162 -30.92 22.17 -13.92
C LEU A 162 -31.11 23.42 -13.06
N GLY A 163 -30.22 23.64 -12.09
CA GLY A 163 -30.28 24.74 -11.16
C GLY A 163 -30.37 26.10 -11.86
N GLY A 164 -31.30 26.95 -11.40
CA GLY A 164 -31.51 28.27 -11.97
C GLY A 164 -32.22 28.31 -13.33
N SER A 165 -32.67 27.16 -13.87
CA SER A 165 -33.39 27.08 -15.13
C SER A 165 -34.64 26.21 -15.03
N ALA A 166 -35.54 26.34 -16.02
CA ALA A 166 -36.71 25.47 -16.17
C ALA A 166 -36.42 24.19 -16.96
N ILE A 167 -35.14 23.93 -17.29
CA ILE A 167 -34.75 22.78 -18.11
C ILE A 167 -34.86 21.51 -17.27
N GLU A 168 -35.70 20.59 -17.74
CA GLU A 168 -35.83 19.26 -17.15
C GLU A 168 -35.06 18.24 -17.98
N ILE A 169 -34.41 17.32 -17.28
CA ILE A 169 -33.57 16.28 -17.87
C ILE A 169 -34.14 14.93 -17.43
N HIS A 170 -34.47 14.08 -18.41
CA HIS A 170 -34.91 12.73 -18.10
C HIS A 170 -33.77 11.87 -17.54
N PRO A 171 -33.98 11.03 -16.51
CA PRO A 171 -32.92 10.24 -15.89
C PRO A 171 -32.09 9.38 -16.86
N SER A 172 -32.74 8.83 -17.93
CA SER A 172 -32.02 8.03 -18.96
C SER A 172 -30.95 8.81 -19.75
N ARG A 173 -30.90 10.15 -19.63
CA ARG A 173 -29.85 11.00 -20.23
C ARG A 173 -28.69 11.24 -19.28
N LEU A 174 -28.76 10.70 -18.08
CA LEU A 174 -27.80 10.90 -17.01
C LEU A 174 -27.19 9.57 -16.57
N VAL A 175 -25.86 9.54 -16.50
CA VAL A 175 -25.13 8.51 -15.75
C VAL A 175 -25.03 9.03 -14.33
N ILE A 176 -25.76 8.47 -13.42
CA ILE A 176 -25.91 8.94 -12.03
C ILE A 176 -24.97 8.16 -11.13
N PHE A 177 -24.14 8.89 -10.38
CA PHE A 177 -23.29 8.35 -9.33
C PHE A 177 -23.73 8.94 -7.99
N THR A 178 -24.01 8.08 -7.02
CA THR A 178 -24.29 8.46 -5.65
C THR A 178 -23.01 8.55 -4.82
N GLY A 179 -23.03 9.29 -3.73
CA GLY A 179 -21.95 9.31 -2.74
C GLY A 179 -22.06 8.11 -1.79
N ALA A 180 -22.27 8.39 -0.48
CA ALA A 180 -22.66 7.36 0.47
C ALA A 180 -24.18 7.14 0.39
N ASP A 181 -24.60 5.88 0.31
CA ASP A 181 -26.01 5.57 0.15
C ASP A 181 -26.84 5.94 1.37
N ILE A 182 -28.01 6.52 1.13
CA ILE A 182 -29.06 6.72 2.14
C ILE A 182 -30.02 5.53 1.99
N PRO A 183 -30.12 4.66 3.01
CA PRO A 183 -30.94 3.44 2.93
C PRO A 183 -32.40 3.69 2.58
N ASP A 184 -32.94 4.79 3.07
CA ASP A 184 -34.32 5.21 2.82
C ASP A 184 -34.36 6.67 2.36
N GLN A 185 -34.73 6.89 1.11
CA GLN A 185 -34.79 8.22 0.51
C GLN A 185 -35.85 9.15 1.14
N ASP A 186 -36.84 8.58 1.84
CA ASP A 186 -37.82 9.38 2.60
C ASP A 186 -37.19 10.10 3.82
N LEU A 187 -36.01 9.62 4.27
CA LEU A 187 -35.21 10.25 5.32
C LEU A 187 -34.24 11.31 4.78
N ALA A 188 -34.14 11.45 3.46
CA ALA A 188 -33.29 12.47 2.85
C ALA A 188 -33.79 13.89 3.20
N THR A 189 -32.86 14.75 3.60
CA THR A 189 -33.17 16.14 4.00
C THR A 189 -32.75 17.12 2.92
N GLY A 190 -33.57 18.16 2.68
CA GLY A 190 -33.25 19.23 1.74
C GLY A 190 -33.06 18.75 0.31
N ASN A 191 -31.91 19.07 -0.31
CA ASN A 191 -31.57 18.69 -1.69
C ASN A 191 -30.93 17.28 -1.84
N GLN A 192 -31.05 16.43 -0.82
CA GLN A 192 -30.47 15.08 -0.86
C GLN A 192 -31.37 14.06 -1.57
N PHE A 193 -32.65 14.38 -1.73
CA PHE A 193 -33.59 13.49 -2.42
C PHE A 193 -33.08 13.14 -3.83
N GLY A 194 -33.05 11.85 -4.15
CA GLY A 194 -32.48 11.33 -5.40
C GLY A 194 -30.95 11.26 -5.45
N TRP A 195 -30.30 11.57 -4.33
CA TRP A 195 -28.84 11.52 -4.16
C TRP A 195 -28.48 10.80 -2.87
N GLY A 196 -27.21 10.64 -2.60
CA GLY A 196 -26.68 10.12 -1.34
C GLY A 196 -26.10 11.21 -0.44
N ASP A 197 -25.45 10.79 0.63
CA ASP A 197 -24.63 11.64 1.49
C ASP A 197 -23.22 11.83 0.94
N SER A 198 -22.55 12.89 1.36
CA SER A 198 -21.10 13.01 1.18
C SER A 198 -20.38 11.89 1.94
N VAL A 199 -19.36 11.30 1.35
CA VAL A 199 -18.50 10.32 2.06
C VAL A 199 -17.81 10.94 3.27
N LEU A 200 -17.70 12.27 3.33
CA LEU A 200 -17.15 12.99 4.48
C LEU A 200 -18.11 12.99 5.68
N GLN A 201 -19.40 12.73 5.46
CA GLN A 201 -20.40 12.76 6.54
C GLN A 201 -20.06 11.77 7.66
N ALA A 202 -19.78 10.51 7.31
CA ALA A 202 -19.49 9.46 8.27
C ALA A 202 -18.10 9.59 8.92
N VAL A 203 -17.15 10.23 8.25
CA VAL A 203 -15.75 10.34 8.72
C VAL A 203 -15.46 11.68 9.38
N PHE A 204 -16.42 12.61 9.40
CA PHE A 204 -16.18 13.99 9.82
C PHE A 204 -15.74 14.11 11.27
N GLU A 205 -16.34 13.33 12.15
CA GLU A 205 -15.96 13.30 13.57
C GLU A 205 -14.51 12.81 13.75
N ALA A 206 -14.13 11.75 13.05
CA ALA A 206 -12.76 11.24 13.09
C ALA A 206 -11.75 12.29 12.57
N ILE A 207 -12.10 13.03 11.51
CA ILE A 207 -11.29 14.13 10.98
C ILE A 207 -11.13 15.25 12.02
N GLN A 208 -12.21 15.66 12.67
CA GLN A 208 -12.14 16.67 13.72
C GLN A 208 -11.27 16.23 14.90
N GLN A 209 -11.31 14.97 15.27
CA GLN A 209 -10.48 14.41 16.34
C GLN A 209 -9.00 14.44 15.95
N ILE A 210 -8.65 14.10 14.70
CA ILE A 210 -7.29 14.19 14.17
C ILE A 210 -6.79 15.64 14.23
N ASP A 211 -7.54 16.58 13.66
CA ASP A 211 -7.15 17.99 13.59
C ASP A 211 -6.99 18.60 15.00
N SER A 212 -7.93 18.29 15.90
CA SER A 212 -7.88 18.75 17.30
C SER A 212 -6.69 18.16 18.04
N THR A 213 -6.39 16.87 17.83
CA THR A 213 -5.24 16.22 18.45
C THR A 213 -3.93 16.83 17.96
N MET A 214 -3.80 17.06 16.66
CA MET A 214 -2.62 17.70 16.07
C MET A 214 -2.43 19.12 16.61
N ALA A 215 -3.49 19.91 16.70
CA ALA A 215 -3.44 21.26 17.26
C ALA A 215 -3.06 21.26 18.74
N ASN A 216 -3.63 20.35 19.53
CA ASN A 216 -3.31 20.21 20.95
C ASN A 216 -1.86 19.77 21.18
N VAL A 217 -1.37 18.81 20.39
CA VAL A 217 0.03 18.35 20.44
C VAL A 217 0.98 19.50 20.08
N ALA A 218 0.67 20.27 19.05
CA ALA A 218 1.46 21.45 18.69
C ALA A 218 1.51 22.47 19.84
N SER A 219 0.37 22.74 20.50
CA SER A 219 0.31 23.63 21.67
C SER A 219 1.14 23.09 22.85
N LEU A 220 1.04 21.78 23.13
CA LEU A 220 1.81 21.15 24.19
C LEU A 220 3.33 21.25 23.95
N ILE A 221 3.78 21.18 22.70
CA ILE A 221 5.20 21.37 22.36
C ILE A 221 5.67 22.80 22.70
N PHE A 222 4.82 23.80 22.46
CA PHE A 222 5.14 25.18 22.86
C PHE A 222 5.16 25.38 24.38
N GLU A 223 4.33 24.62 25.11
CA GLU A 223 4.26 24.63 26.58
C GLU A 223 5.23 23.64 27.24
N ALA A 224 6.08 22.99 26.45
CA ALA A 224 6.96 21.89 26.89
C ALA A 224 7.88 22.24 28.06
N LYS A 225 8.12 23.49 28.27
CA LYS A 225 9.00 24.00 29.32
C LYS A 225 8.30 25.09 30.12
N VAL A 226 7.97 24.77 31.35
CA VAL A 226 7.46 25.73 32.30
C VAL A 226 8.60 26.10 33.23
N ASP A 227 9.01 27.36 33.20
CA ASP A 227 9.96 27.91 34.12
C ASP A 227 9.21 28.44 35.36
N VAL A 228 9.54 27.87 36.51
CA VAL A 228 8.98 28.27 37.80
C VAL A 228 10.01 29.06 38.55
N ILE A 229 9.73 30.34 38.78
CA ILE A 229 10.58 31.21 39.61
C ILE A 229 9.81 31.45 40.92
N ARG A 230 10.39 31.00 42.04
CA ARG A 230 9.86 31.27 43.35
C ARG A 230 10.53 32.54 43.91
N ILE A 231 9.71 33.54 44.15
CA ILE A 231 10.16 34.82 44.69
C ILE A 231 9.59 34.93 46.12
N PRO A 232 10.45 35.07 47.16
CA PRO A 232 9.97 35.27 48.52
C PRO A 232 9.10 36.53 48.62
N ASP A 233 8.06 36.46 49.42
CA ASP A 233 7.12 37.57 49.74
C ASP A 233 6.47 38.27 48.51
N LEU A 234 6.41 37.59 47.36
CA LEU A 234 5.86 38.11 46.11
C LEU A 234 4.50 38.78 46.29
N MET A 235 3.59 38.13 47.03
CA MET A 235 2.24 38.66 47.27
C MET A 235 2.21 39.94 48.09
N GLN A 236 3.15 40.14 49.03
CA GLN A 236 3.30 41.37 49.78
C GLN A 236 3.91 42.47 48.91
N GLY A 237 4.93 42.13 48.15
CA GLY A 237 5.59 43.06 47.22
C GLY A 237 4.65 43.61 46.15
N MET A 238 3.73 42.79 45.65
CA MET A 238 2.72 43.14 44.62
C MET A 238 1.68 44.19 45.12
N GLN A 239 1.62 44.48 46.40
CA GLN A 239 0.79 45.55 46.92
C GLN A 239 1.36 46.95 46.68
N ASP A 240 2.69 47.04 46.37
CA ASP A 240 3.35 48.27 45.96
C ASP A 240 3.45 48.40 44.45
N PRO A 241 2.78 49.38 43.82
CA PRO A 241 2.83 49.58 42.35
C PRO A 241 4.25 49.82 41.79
N ARG A 242 5.20 50.28 42.64
CA ARG A 242 6.60 50.48 42.23
C ARG A 242 7.31 49.12 42.13
N TYR A 243 7.04 48.23 43.06
CA TYR A 243 7.62 46.86 43.05
C TYR A 243 7.08 46.07 41.87
N GLU A 244 5.78 46.12 41.58
CA GLU A 244 5.16 45.49 40.43
C GLU A 244 5.88 45.90 39.12
N LYS A 245 6.09 47.21 38.91
CA LYS A 245 6.75 47.73 37.71
C LYS A 245 8.20 47.24 37.60
N LEU A 246 8.94 47.24 38.68
CA LEU A 246 10.36 46.75 38.70
C LEU A 246 10.40 45.24 38.46
N LEU A 247 9.47 44.45 38.99
CA LEU A 247 9.38 43.02 38.78
C LEU A 247 9.05 42.69 37.31
N LEU A 248 8.09 43.38 36.70
CA LEU A 248 7.74 43.19 35.29
C LEU A 248 8.92 43.54 34.37
N GLU A 249 9.65 44.62 34.66
CA GLU A 249 10.84 45.03 33.91
C GLU A 249 11.97 44.00 34.03
N ARG A 250 12.19 43.47 35.25
CA ARG A 250 13.13 42.38 35.50
C ARG A 250 12.78 41.08 34.77
N LEU A 251 11.53 40.64 34.84
CA LEU A 251 11.05 39.44 34.11
C LEU A 251 11.21 39.60 32.60
N ARG A 252 10.97 40.80 32.07
CA ARG A 252 11.18 41.10 30.65
C ARG A 252 12.66 41.04 30.28
N LEU A 253 13.56 41.59 31.10
CA LEU A 253 14.99 41.49 30.90
C LEU A 253 15.50 40.05 31.03
N ALA A 254 15.01 39.31 32.03
CA ALA A 254 15.33 37.89 32.21
C ALA A 254 14.90 37.03 31.02
N ALA A 255 13.72 37.26 30.48
CA ALA A 255 13.22 36.56 29.27
C ALA A 255 14.11 36.86 28.04
N THR A 256 14.58 38.13 27.90
CA THR A 256 15.46 38.54 26.81
C THR A 256 16.87 37.96 26.98
N ALA A 257 17.43 38.02 28.17
CA ALA A 257 18.76 37.50 28.47
C ALA A 257 18.84 35.97 28.34
N LYS A 258 17.82 35.25 28.77
CA LYS A 258 17.69 33.80 28.61
C LYS A 258 17.64 33.38 27.15
N SER A 259 17.02 34.17 26.30
CA SER A 259 16.95 33.95 24.85
C SER A 259 18.32 34.07 24.16
N ILE A 260 19.20 34.95 24.63
CA ILE A 260 20.46 35.27 23.95
C ILE A 260 21.65 34.46 24.49
N ASN A 261 21.78 34.29 25.81
CA ASN A 261 22.98 33.72 26.44
C ASN A 261 22.72 32.53 27.40
N GLY A 262 21.46 32.09 27.55
CA GLY A 262 21.11 30.96 28.43
C GLY A 262 21.36 31.21 29.93
N THR A 263 21.66 32.44 30.34
CA THR A 263 21.98 32.80 31.73
C THR A 263 20.82 33.51 32.38
N LEU A 264 20.34 32.98 33.51
CA LEU A 264 19.32 33.60 34.36
C LEU A 264 20.02 34.11 35.63
N MET A 265 19.92 35.42 35.90
CA MET A 265 20.40 36.00 37.14
C MET A 265 19.26 36.03 38.17
N MET A 266 19.55 35.50 39.35
CA MET A 266 18.59 35.36 40.45
C MET A 266 19.17 35.95 41.73
N ASP A 267 18.28 36.35 42.65
CA ASP A 267 18.68 36.75 43.99
C ASP A 267 18.97 35.50 44.84
N LYS A 268 19.68 35.70 45.95
CA LYS A 268 20.14 34.61 46.83
C LYS A 268 18.99 33.74 47.36
N ASP A 269 17.83 34.37 47.60
CA ASP A 269 16.68 33.74 48.23
C ASP A 269 15.61 33.29 47.20
N GLU A 270 15.88 33.41 45.90
CA GLU A 270 15.02 32.97 44.82
C GLU A 270 15.38 31.58 44.36
N GLU A 271 14.39 30.79 44.03
CA GLU A 271 14.56 29.46 43.47
C GLU A 271 14.06 29.39 42.03
N TYR A 272 14.80 28.75 41.15
CA TYR A 272 14.41 28.45 39.78
C TYR A 272 14.30 26.96 39.58
N ASP A 273 13.16 26.54 39.10
CA ASP A 273 12.88 25.15 38.70
C ASP A 273 12.38 25.13 37.25
N SER A 274 12.97 24.28 36.43
CA SER A 274 12.55 24.10 35.05
C SER A 274 11.90 22.75 34.90
N LYS A 275 10.59 22.75 34.76
CA LYS A 275 9.80 21.54 34.52
C LYS A 275 9.68 21.30 33.01
N SER A 276 10.22 20.19 32.54
CA SER A 276 10.07 19.74 31.17
C SER A 276 9.09 18.57 31.10
N ALA A 277 8.14 18.63 30.17
CA ALA A 277 7.24 17.52 29.89
C ALA A 277 7.93 16.47 29.02
N ASN A 278 7.62 15.19 29.27
CA ASN A 278 8.07 14.10 28.41
C ASN A 278 7.02 13.82 27.34
N PHE A 279 7.41 13.93 26.07
CA PHE A 279 6.54 13.75 24.92
C PHE A 279 6.74 12.41 24.17
N GLY A 280 7.45 11.46 24.77
CA GLY A 280 7.83 10.20 24.12
C GLY A 280 6.63 9.37 23.59
N THR A 281 5.45 9.52 24.20
CA THR A 281 4.22 8.78 23.79
C THR A 281 3.32 9.55 22.82
N LEU A 282 3.57 10.82 22.55
CA LEU A 282 2.72 11.62 21.66
C LEU A 282 2.70 11.11 20.21
N PRO A 283 3.82 10.70 19.61
CA PRO A 283 3.80 10.11 18.26
C PRO A 283 2.87 8.91 18.16
N ASP A 284 2.91 7.99 19.11
CA ASP A 284 2.06 6.79 19.14
C ASP A 284 0.57 7.15 19.24
N ILE A 285 0.24 8.16 20.02
CA ILE A 285 -1.14 8.65 20.15
C ILE A 285 -1.60 9.26 18.83
N MET A 286 -0.79 10.10 18.19
CA MET A 286 -1.11 10.70 16.90
C MET A 286 -1.31 9.62 15.82
N ASP A 287 -0.43 8.62 15.77
CA ASP A 287 -0.55 7.51 14.82
C ASP A 287 -1.84 6.72 15.03
N ARG A 288 -2.29 6.51 16.28
CA ARG A 288 -3.57 5.84 16.56
C ARG A 288 -4.77 6.64 16.06
N PHE A 289 -4.79 7.96 16.25
CA PHE A 289 -5.86 8.80 15.69
C PHE A 289 -5.85 8.80 14.16
N MET A 290 -4.67 8.85 13.54
CA MET A 290 -4.54 8.75 12.09
C MET A 290 -5.04 7.41 11.57
N GLN A 291 -4.70 6.29 12.22
CA GLN A 291 -5.19 4.95 11.89
C GLN A 291 -6.71 4.85 12.03
N ALA A 292 -7.28 5.41 13.11
CA ALA A 292 -8.73 5.46 13.29
C ALA A 292 -9.42 6.25 12.17
N GLY A 293 -8.85 7.38 11.75
CA GLY A 293 -9.35 8.15 10.61
C GLY A 293 -9.26 7.39 9.29
N CYS A 294 -8.17 6.65 9.06
CA CYS A 294 -8.03 5.78 7.89
C CYS A 294 -9.08 4.66 7.89
N GLY A 295 -9.31 4.03 9.06
CA GLY A 295 -10.37 3.03 9.24
C GLY A 295 -11.77 3.58 9.01
N ALA A 296 -12.07 4.79 9.53
CA ALA A 296 -13.35 5.46 9.30
C ALA A 296 -13.57 5.79 7.81
N ALA A 297 -12.50 6.13 7.08
CA ALA A 297 -12.53 6.41 5.64
C ALA A 297 -12.50 5.14 4.78
N ASP A 298 -12.25 3.99 5.40
CA ASP A 298 -12.12 2.71 4.74
C ASP A 298 -11.01 2.71 3.65
N ILE A 299 -9.91 3.42 3.96
CA ILE A 299 -8.71 3.53 3.12
C ILE A 299 -7.51 3.12 3.97
N PRO A 300 -6.74 2.10 3.58
CA PRO A 300 -5.56 1.67 4.34
C PRO A 300 -4.58 2.81 4.65
N ALA A 301 -3.99 2.79 5.83
CA ALA A 301 -3.00 3.79 6.22
C ALA A 301 -1.81 3.85 5.25
N THR A 302 -1.39 2.71 4.70
CA THR A 302 -0.38 2.63 3.65
C THR A 302 -0.75 3.46 2.42
N ARG A 303 -2.02 3.45 2.01
CA ARG A 303 -2.51 4.20 0.86
C ARG A 303 -2.81 5.67 1.21
N MET A 304 -3.35 5.92 2.40
CA MET A 304 -3.70 7.26 2.88
C MET A 304 -2.46 8.09 3.26
N LEU A 305 -1.56 7.51 4.04
CA LEU A 305 -0.41 8.19 4.64
C LEU A 305 0.90 7.93 3.89
N SER A 306 0.94 6.95 2.98
CA SER A 306 2.15 6.48 2.29
C SER A 306 3.24 5.99 3.27
N GLN A 307 2.81 5.41 4.40
CA GLN A 307 3.68 4.85 5.43
C GLN A 307 3.49 3.34 5.49
N SER A 308 4.59 2.61 5.62
CA SER A 308 4.50 1.17 5.90
C SER A 308 3.93 0.96 7.31
N PRO A 309 3.06 -0.05 7.51
CA PRO A 309 2.55 -0.36 8.84
C PRO A 309 3.71 -0.70 9.79
N ALA A 310 3.61 -0.29 11.05
CA ALA A 310 4.56 -0.70 12.07
C ALA A 310 4.29 -2.16 12.47
N GLY A 311 5.30 -3.04 12.39
CA GLY A 311 5.22 -4.43 12.83
C GLY A 311 6.09 -5.40 12.03
N MET A 312 6.42 -6.53 12.61
CA MET A 312 7.46 -7.46 12.16
C MET A 312 7.18 -8.19 10.84
N ASN A 313 5.94 -8.14 10.30
CA ASN A 313 5.55 -8.76 9.03
C ASN A 313 4.58 -7.89 8.21
N SER A 314 4.55 -6.58 8.43
CA SER A 314 3.56 -5.72 7.82
C SER A 314 4.09 -5.08 6.53
N THR A 315 4.00 -5.80 5.41
CA THR A 315 4.20 -5.20 4.08
C THR A 315 3.04 -4.27 3.71
N GLY A 316 1.91 -4.35 4.41
CA GLY A 316 0.66 -3.65 4.07
C GLY A 316 0.00 -4.17 2.79
N GLU A 317 0.50 -5.28 2.28
CA GLU A 317 0.04 -5.88 1.02
C GLU A 317 -1.37 -6.45 1.13
N ALA A 318 -1.66 -7.15 2.24
CA ALA A 318 -2.99 -7.68 2.52
C ALA A 318 -4.04 -6.57 2.64
N ASP A 319 -3.70 -5.45 3.29
CA ASP A 319 -4.59 -4.30 3.43
C ASP A 319 -4.87 -3.64 2.08
N LEU A 320 -3.83 -3.50 1.23
CA LEU A 320 -3.97 -2.97 -0.11
C LEU A 320 -4.79 -3.91 -1.01
N ARG A 321 -4.63 -5.23 -0.86
CA ARG A 321 -5.41 -6.22 -1.61
C ARG A 321 -6.88 -6.12 -1.24
N ASN A 322 -7.24 -6.15 0.04
CA ASN A 322 -8.62 -5.97 0.52
C ASN A 322 -9.22 -4.65 0.04
N TYR A 323 -8.43 -3.58 0.04
CA TYR A 323 -8.87 -2.29 -0.46
C TYR A 323 -9.15 -2.31 -1.97
N TYR A 324 -8.28 -2.93 -2.77
CA TYR A 324 -8.50 -3.03 -4.22
C TYR A 324 -9.66 -3.96 -4.57
N ASP A 325 -9.87 -5.05 -3.82
CA ASP A 325 -11.04 -5.91 -3.98
C ASP A 325 -12.33 -5.14 -3.72
N ARG A 326 -12.35 -4.26 -2.71
CA ARG A 326 -13.48 -3.36 -2.46
C ARG A 326 -13.68 -2.36 -3.60
N ILE A 327 -12.62 -1.75 -4.13
CA ILE A 327 -12.74 -0.83 -5.27
C ILE A 327 -13.24 -1.57 -6.51
N GLN A 328 -12.79 -2.79 -6.74
CA GLN A 328 -13.29 -3.64 -7.82
C GLN A 328 -14.76 -3.96 -7.65
N SER A 329 -15.20 -4.33 -6.46
CA SER A 329 -16.63 -4.52 -6.17
C SER A 329 -17.45 -3.27 -6.48
N SER A 330 -16.96 -2.07 -6.15
CA SER A 330 -17.63 -0.83 -6.53
C SER A 330 -17.62 -0.57 -8.05
N GLN A 331 -16.56 -0.96 -8.76
CA GLN A 331 -16.54 -0.90 -10.23
C GLN A 331 -17.64 -1.79 -10.84
N GLU A 332 -17.81 -3.00 -10.31
CA GLU A 332 -18.76 -3.99 -10.83
C GLU A 332 -20.20 -3.71 -10.41
N LEU A 333 -20.44 -3.37 -9.16
CA LEU A 333 -21.79 -3.24 -8.59
C LEU A 333 -22.38 -1.83 -8.69
N ASP A 334 -21.54 -0.79 -8.69
CA ASP A 334 -22.02 0.60 -8.68
C ASP A 334 -21.74 1.31 -10.01
N ILE A 335 -20.49 1.26 -10.50
CA ILE A 335 -20.08 2.03 -11.68
C ILE A 335 -20.59 1.39 -12.96
N THR A 336 -20.45 0.07 -13.13
CA THR A 336 -20.89 -0.63 -14.36
C THR A 336 -22.38 -0.46 -14.62
N PRO A 337 -23.29 -0.70 -13.65
CA PRO A 337 -24.71 -0.46 -13.86
C PRO A 337 -25.06 1.00 -14.16
N ALA A 338 -24.41 1.94 -13.47
CA ALA A 338 -24.63 3.37 -13.70
C ALA A 338 -24.23 3.79 -15.13
N MET A 339 -23.15 3.22 -15.66
CA MET A 339 -22.65 3.54 -16.99
C MET A 339 -23.37 2.82 -18.13
N SER A 340 -24.23 1.85 -17.85
CA SER A 340 -24.83 0.96 -18.86
C SER A 340 -25.46 1.70 -20.06
N VAL A 341 -26.22 2.77 -19.82
CA VAL A 341 -26.84 3.58 -20.88
C VAL A 341 -25.80 4.34 -21.70
N LEU A 342 -24.76 4.88 -21.03
CA LEU A 342 -23.66 5.54 -21.73
C LEU A 342 -22.90 4.54 -22.61
N ASP A 343 -22.63 3.35 -22.10
CA ASP A 343 -21.89 2.31 -22.83
C ASP A 343 -22.65 1.83 -24.05
N GLU A 344 -23.96 1.66 -23.95
CA GLU A 344 -24.82 1.38 -25.11
C GLU A 344 -24.71 2.49 -26.17
N CYS A 345 -24.84 3.74 -25.76
CA CYS A 345 -24.70 4.88 -26.65
C CYS A 345 -23.28 5.02 -27.22
N LEU A 346 -22.25 4.72 -26.43
CA LEU A 346 -20.86 4.81 -26.83
C LEU A 346 -20.50 3.83 -27.94
N VAL A 347 -20.89 2.55 -27.77
CA VAL A 347 -20.63 1.53 -28.78
C VAL A 347 -21.36 1.87 -30.08
N ARG A 348 -22.60 2.36 -30.01
CA ARG A 348 -23.35 2.82 -31.19
C ARG A 348 -22.71 4.04 -31.82
N SER A 349 -22.22 4.98 -31.02
CA SER A 349 -21.51 6.15 -31.52
C SER A 349 -20.20 5.80 -32.22
N ALA A 350 -19.51 4.75 -31.74
CA ALA A 350 -18.27 4.26 -32.35
C ALA A 350 -18.48 3.42 -33.61
N LEU A 351 -19.47 2.52 -33.58
CA LEU A 351 -19.66 1.49 -34.61
C LEU A 351 -20.91 1.68 -35.49
N GLY A 352 -21.83 2.56 -35.10
CA GLY A 352 -23.14 2.72 -35.73
C GLY A 352 -24.18 1.62 -35.34
N SER A 353 -23.79 0.60 -34.63
CA SER A 353 -24.60 -0.50 -34.13
C SER A 353 -24.16 -1.00 -32.77
N ARG A 354 -24.95 -1.87 -32.11
CA ARG A 354 -24.58 -2.47 -30.83
C ARG A 354 -24.59 -4.00 -30.96
N PRO A 355 -23.45 -4.59 -31.36
CA PRO A 355 -23.33 -6.06 -31.36
C PRO A 355 -23.43 -6.58 -29.92
N PRO A 356 -24.21 -7.67 -29.69
CA PRO A 356 -24.50 -8.17 -28.35
C PRO A 356 -23.27 -8.77 -27.65
N GLU A 357 -22.31 -9.27 -28.42
CA GLU A 357 -21.09 -9.89 -27.96
C GLU A 357 -20.09 -8.89 -27.33
N ILE A 358 -20.21 -7.59 -27.68
CA ILE A 358 -19.27 -6.58 -27.18
C ILE A 358 -19.55 -6.28 -25.71
N HIS A 359 -18.57 -6.52 -24.89
CA HIS A 359 -18.57 -6.20 -23.46
C HIS A 359 -17.19 -5.70 -23.04
N TYR A 360 -17.02 -5.34 -21.79
CA TYR A 360 -15.72 -4.99 -21.25
C TYR A 360 -15.49 -5.67 -19.91
N VAL A 361 -14.23 -5.76 -19.51
CA VAL A 361 -13.78 -6.19 -18.20
C VAL A 361 -12.95 -5.08 -17.57
N TRP A 362 -13.00 -4.97 -16.24
CA TRP A 362 -12.13 -4.04 -15.52
C TRP A 362 -10.73 -4.60 -15.41
N ASN A 363 -9.73 -3.75 -15.75
CA ASN A 363 -8.34 -4.13 -15.57
C ASN A 363 -8.00 -4.25 -14.09
N SER A 364 -7.27 -5.29 -13.71
CA SER A 364 -6.83 -5.51 -12.33
C SER A 364 -6.18 -4.27 -11.73
N LEU A 365 -6.61 -3.89 -10.55
CA LEU A 365 -6.04 -2.79 -9.78
C LEU A 365 -4.71 -3.17 -9.14
N TRP A 366 -4.49 -4.46 -8.92
CA TRP A 366 -3.23 -4.99 -8.42
C TRP A 366 -2.16 -4.90 -9.51
N GLN A 367 -1.03 -4.31 -9.16
CA GLN A 367 0.12 -4.26 -10.06
C GLN A 367 1.07 -5.36 -9.65
N THR A 368 1.07 -6.45 -10.42
CA THR A 368 2.07 -7.50 -10.27
C THR A 368 3.46 -6.93 -10.49
N THR A 369 4.40 -7.29 -9.63
CA THR A 369 5.82 -6.99 -9.80
C THR A 369 6.36 -7.70 -11.04
N ALA A 370 7.53 -7.31 -11.51
CA ALA A 370 8.17 -8.00 -12.63
C ALA A 370 8.42 -9.49 -12.32
N LYS A 371 8.72 -9.82 -11.06
CA LYS A 371 8.88 -11.20 -10.58
C LYS A 371 7.56 -11.95 -10.62
N GLU A 372 6.50 -11.41 -10.00
CA GLU A 372 5.17 -12.05 -10.02
C GLU A 372 4.67 -12.29 -11.45
N ARG A 373 4.92 -11.36 -12.38
CA ARG A 373 4.57 -11.55 -13.80
C ARG A 373 5.35 -12.71 -14.44
N ALA A 374 6.63 -12.82 -14.12
CA ALA A 374 7.44 -13.94 -14.60
C ALA A 374 6.96 -15.28 -14.02
N ASP A 375 6.61 -15.31 -12.74
CA ASP A 375 6.07 -16.48 -12.05
C ASP A 375 4.70 -16.87 -12.61
N ILE A 376 3.80 -15.91 -12.83
CA ILE A 376 2.51 -16.12 -13.50
C ILE A 376 2.74 -16.66 -14.92
N GLY A 377 3.67 -16.06 -15.67
CA GLY A 377 4.01 -16.52 -17.01
C GLY A 377 4.49 -17.97 -17.04
N LYS A 378 5.34 -18.33 -16.10
CA LYS A 378 5.84 -19.71 -15.95
C LYS A 378 4.72 -20.69 -15.62
N ILE A 379 3.90 -20.38 -14.61
CA ILE A 379 2.76 -21.20 -14.19
C ILE A 379 1.75 -21.34 -15.34
N THR A 380 1.47 -20.25 -16.05
CA THR A 380 0.57 -20.26 -17.22
C THR A 380 1.10 -21.17 -18.32
N ALA A 381 2.40 -21.09 -18.66
CA ALA A 381 3.03 -21.95 -19.66
C ALA A 381 3.04 -23.42 -19.23
N GLU A 382 3.31 -23.72 -17.96
CA GLU A 382 3.23 -25.07 -17.39
C GLU A 382 1.80 -25.62 -17.43
N THR A 383 0.81 -24.80 -17.14
CA THR A 383 -0.61 -25.15 -17.20
C THR A 383 -1.03 -25.48 -18.63
N ILE A 384 -0.68 -24.64 -19.60
CA ILE A 384 -0.95 -24.87 -21.03
C ILE A 384 -0.30 -26.18 -21.48
N LYS A 385 0.98 -26.39 -21.15
CA LYS A 385 1.71 -27.63 -21.46
C LYS A 385 1.00 -28.86 -20.89
N THR A 386 0.64 -28.83 -19.60
CA THR A 386 -0.02 -29.95 -18.93
C THR A 386 -1.37 -30.27 -19.57
N ILE A 387 -2.17 -29.25 -19.91
CA ILE A 387 -3.47 -29.43 -20.56
C ILE A 387 -3.29 -29.99 -21.97
N THR A 388 -2.28 -29.52 -22.72
CA THR A 388 -1.96 -30.03 -24.06
C THR A 388 -1.56 -31.51 -24.01
N GLU A 389 -0.77 -31.91 -23.04
CA GLU A 389 -0.33 -33.31 -22.86
C GLU A 389 -1.50 -34.26 -22.54
N THR A 390 -2.58 -33.76 -21.90
CA THR A 390 -3.75 -34.57 -21.58
C THR A 390 -4.61 -34.94 -22.82
N ARG A 391 -4.47 -34.19 -23.91
CA ARG A 391 -5.25 -34.35 -25.16
C ARG A 391 -6.79 -34.40 -24.96
N LEU A 392 -7.27 -33.72 -23.93
CA LEU A 392 -8.70 -33.68 -23.58
C LEU A 392 -9.53 -32.73 -24.47
N PHE A 393 -8.87 -31.77 -25.10
CA PHE A 393 -9.49 -30.72 -25.90
C PHE A 393 -8.94 -30.74 -27.35
N PRO A 394 -9.73 -30.28 -28.35
CA PRO A 394 -9.23 -30.06 -29.70
C PRO A 394 -8.08 -29.01 -29.70
N GLU A 395 -7.10 -29.21 -30.57
CA GLU A 395 -5.89 -28.34 -30.66
C GLU A 395 -6.25 -26.88 -30.96
N ASP A 396 -7.20 -26.63 -31.87
CA ASP A 396 -7.67 -25.29 -32.22
C ASP A 396 -8.30 -24.55 -31.02
N ALA A 397 -9.11 -25.28 -30.24
CA ALA A 397 -9.76 -24.73 -29.05
C ALA A 397 -8.73 -24.41 -27.96
N LEU A 398 -7.73 -25.28 -27.82
CA LEU A 398 -6.64 -25.13 -26.86
C LEU A 398 -5.71 -23.97 -27.24
N SER A 399 -5.37 -23.84 -28.53
CA SER A 399 -4.56 -22.75 -29.06
C SER A 399 -5.23 -21.40 -28.75
N LYS A 400 -6.53 -21.26 -29.04
CA LYS A 400 -7.27 -20.03 -28.77
C LYS A 400 -7.40 -19.74 -27.27
N ALA A 401 -7.60 -20.76 -26.44
CA ALA A 401 -7.64 -20.62 -24.98
C ALA A 401 -6.28 -20.20 -24.43
N ALA A 402 -5.19 -20.78 -24.95
CA ALA A 402 -3.83 -20.43 -24.57
C ALA A 402 -3.47 -18.99 -24.96
N GLU A 403 -3.84 -18.56 -26.17
CA GLU A 403 -3.68 -17.18 -26.63
C GLU A 403 -4.39 -16.21 -25.67
N THR A 404 -5.68 -16.45 -25.40
CA THR A 404 -6.47 -15.64 -24.49
C THR A 404 -5.82 -15.58 -23.09
N LEU A 405 -5.39 -16.71 -22.54
CA LEU A 405 -4.78 -16.80 -21.21
C LEU A 405 -3.45 -16.03 -21.13
N LEU A 406 -2.62 -16.09 -22.17
CA LEU A 406 -1.33 -15.39 -22.25
C LEU A 406 -1.52 -13.88 -22.40
N VAL A 407 -2.54 -13.44 -23.11
CA VAL A 407 -2.87 -12.02 -23.30
C VAL A 407 -3.52 -11.44 -22.03
N GLU A 408 -4.52 -12.10 -21.47
CA GLU A 408 -5.22 -11.66 -20.26
C GLU A 408 -4.30 -11.56 -19.04
N ASN A 409 -3.42 -12.53 -18.86
CA ASN A 409 -2.40 -12.48 -17.79
C ASN A 409 -1.25 -11.52 -18.08
N SER A 410 -1.27 -10.81 -19.22
CA SER A 410 -0.20 -9.90 -19.64
C SER A 410 1.18 -10.56 -19.69
N VAL A 411 1.23 -11.86 -19.96
CA VAL A 411 2.47 -12.63 -20.10
C VAL A 411 3.15 -12.28 -21.43
N MET A 412 2.35 -12.22 -22.50
CA MET A 412 2.80 -11.83 -23.85
C MET A 412 1.87 -10.75 -24.43
N PRO A 413 1.95 -9.50 -23.95
CA PRO A 413 1.16 -8.41 -24.51
C PRO A 413 1.60 -8.19 -25.97
N GLY A 414 0.64 -8.29 -26.92
CA GLY A 414 0.89 -8.16 -28.34
C GLY A 414 1.00 -9.50 -29.09
N LEU A 415 0.80 -10.64 -28.42
CA LEU A 415 0.75 -11.95 -29.08
C LEU A 415 -0.34 -11.98 -30.16
N GLU A 416 -1.53 -11.45 -29.87
CA GLU A 416 -2.63 -11.35 -30.81
C GLU A 416 -2.25 -10.60 -32.09
N SER A 417 -1.58 -9.44 -31.94
CA SER A 417 -1.08 -8.68 -33.08
C SER A 417 0.01 -9.41 -33.88
N ALA A 418 0.85 -10.17 -33.19
CA ALA A 418 1.88 -10.98 -33.86
C ALA A 418 1.26 -12.16 -34.62
N LEU A 419 0.25 -12.81 -34.06
CA LEU A 419 -0.48 -13.89 -34.75
C LEU A 419 -1.28 -13.38 -35.97
N GLU A 420 -1.85 -12.17 -35.88
CA GLU A 420 -2.48 -11.52 -37.05
C GLU A 420 -1.48 -11.19 -38.17
N GLU A 421 -0.24 -10.80 -37.82
CA GLU A 421 0.79 -10.41 -38.79
C GLU A 421 1.50 -11.61 -39.41
N PHE A 422 1.79 -12.64 -38.61
CA PHE A 422 2.63 -13.79 -39.01
C PHE A 422 1.83 -15.09 -39.21
N GLY A 423 0.54 -15.11 -38.89
CA GLY A 423 -0.31 -16.30 -38.95
C GLY A 423 -0.29 -17.12 -37.66
N SER A 424 -1.32 -17.93 -37.48
CA SER A 424 -1.48 -18.84 -36.33
C SER A 424 -0.96 -20.26 -36.58
N GLU A 425 -0.44 -20.54 -37.77
CA GLU A 425 0.13 -21.85 -38.09
C GLU A 425 1.50 -22.00 -37.41
N ALA A 426 1.64 -23.06 -36.63
CA ALA A 426 2.94 -23.44 -36.11
C ALA A 426 3.87 -23.74 -37.30
N PRO A 427 5.16 -23.32 -37.25
CA PRO A 427 6.10 -23.70 -38.30
C PRO A 427 6.08 -25.22 -38.42
N GLU A 428 5.87 -25.72 -39.66
CA GLU A 428 5.96 -27.14 -39.94
C GLU A 428 7.33 -27.62 -39.45
N GLY A 429 7.32 -28.34 -38.31
CA GLY A 429 8.52 -28.99 -37.82
C GLY A 429 9.03 -29.95 -38.90
N GLU A 430 10.21 -29.72 -39.40
CA GLU A 430 10.92 -30.73 -40.19
C GLU A 430 10.85 -32.05 -39.40
N GLN A 431 10.17 -33.03 -39.96
CA GLN A 431 10.22 -34.41 -39.47
C GLN A 431 11.66 -34.86 -39.65
N ASP A 432 12.44 -34.79 -38.60
CA ASP A 432 13.77 -35.38 -38.57
C ASP A 432 13.62 -36.88 -38.80
N GLU A 433 14.02 -37.30 -40.02
CA GLU A 433 14.35 -38.69 -40.31
C GLU A 433 15.45 -39.16 -39.35
N GLU A 434 15.23 -40.32 -38.76
CA GLU A 434 16.20 -41.03 -37.94
C GLU A 434 17.57 -41.06 -38.59
N GLY A 435 18.56 -40.50 -37.95
CA GLY A 435 19.95 -40.77 -38.36
C GLY A 435 20.99 -39.83 -37.75
N GLY A 436 21.53 -40.15 -36.59
CA GLY A 436 22.95 -39.90 -36.35
C GLY A 436 23.34 -38.80 -35.35
N ASN A 437 23.54 -39.21 -34.14
CA ASN A 437 24.70 -38.92 -33.30
C ASN A 437 24.89 -37.50 -32.71
N GLY A 438 24.53 -37.39 -31.44
CA GLY A 438 25.42 -36.76 -30.46
C GLY A 438 25.51 -35.24 -30.43
N SER A 439 24.66 -34.57 -29.66
CA SER A 439 25.10 -33.40 -28.88
C SER A 439 23.95 -32.57 -28.22
N SER A 440 22.74 -33.06 -28.06
CA SER A 440 21.65 -32.29 -27.43
C SER A 440 21.10 -32.88 -26.14
N SER A 441 21.65 -34.00 -25.67
CA SER A 441 21.19 -34.65 -24.43
C SER A 441 21.81 -34.07 -23.14
N GLN A 442 22.81 -33.21 -23.25
CA GLN A 442 23.45 -32.62 -22.05
C GLN A 442 22.68 -31.42 -21.45
N ALA A 443 21.96 -30.65 -22.26
CA ALA A 443 21.23 -29.49 -21.78
C ALA A 443 19.91 -29.86 -21.02
N LEU A 444 19.34 -31.04 -21.25
CA LEU A 444 18.13 -31.52 -20.55
C LEU A 444 18.46 -32.24 -19.24
N ASN A 445 19.71 -32.65 -19.02
CA ASN A 445 20.16 -33.28 -17.78
C ASN A 445 20.55 -32.27 -16.68
N ASP A 446 20.71 -30.99 -17.00
CA ASP A 446 21.10 -29.97 -16.04
C ASP A 446 19.95 -29.54 -15.10
N ALA A 447 18.71 -29.90 -15.42
CA ALA A 447 17.53 -29.63 -14.57
C ALA A 447 17.20 -30.78 -13.60
N ALA A 448 17.97 -31.88 -13.58
CA ALA A 448 17.73 -32.97 -12.63
C ALA A 448 18.05 -32.51 -11.18
N PRO A 449 17.25 -32.88 -10.19
CA PRO A 449 17.57 -32.60 -8.80
C PRO A 449 18.95 -33.16 -8.40
N ARG A 450 19.76 -32.32 -7.74
CA ARG A 450 21.13 -32.63 -7.30
C ARG A 450 21.31 -32.24 -5.85
N THR A 451 22.34 -32.77 -5.20
CA THR A 451 22.78 -32.27 -3.89
C THR A 451 23.17 -30.80 -4.03
N LEU A 452 22.99 -30.04 -2.95
CA LEU A 452 23.15 -28.59 -3.00
C LEU A 452 24.04 -28.10 -1.85
N TYR A 453 25.12 -27.44 -2.23
CA TYR A 453 25.95 -26.66 -1.34
C TYR A 453 25.93 -25.19 -1.80
N VAL A 454 25.54 -24.28 -0.92
CA VAL A 454 25.50 -22.84 -1.21
C VAL A 454 26.38 -22.11 -0.23
N SER A 455 27.34 -21.38 -0.73
CA SER A 455 28.29 -20.60 0.06
C SER A 455 28.52 -19.18 -0.49
N ARG A 456 29.11 -18.32 0.34
CA ARG A 456 29.63 -17.00 -0.06
C ARG A 456 31.06 -16.86 0.45
N ARG A 457 31.99 -16.52 -0.42
CA ARG A 457 33.38 -16.23 -0.03
C ARG A 457 33.49 -14.93 0.74
N VAL A 458 34.43 -14.88 1.69
CA VAL A 458 34.75 -13.66 2.43
C VAL A 458 35.74 -12.82 1.61
N LEU A 459 35.32 -11.63 1.19
CA LEU A 459 36.14 -10.76 0.32
C LEU A 459 37.24 -10.02 1.09
N ASN A 460 37.00 -9.69 2.36
CA ASN A 460 37.99 -9.07 3.24
C ASN A 460 38.63 -10.09 4.21
N ALA A 461 38.86 -11.31 3.73
CA ALA A 461 39.43 -12.41 4.52
C ALA A 461 40.74 -12.04 5.23
N GLY A 462 41.60 -11.22 4.60
CA GLY A 462 42.86 -10.77 5.17
C GLY A 462 42.70 -10.09 6.53
N GLU A 463 41.67 -9.24 6.68
CA GLU A 463 41.41 -8.54 7.95
C GLU A 463 40.99 -9.51 9.06
N ILE A 464 40.24 -10.56 8.72
CA ILE A 464 39.82 -11.59 9.68
C ILE A 464 41.01 -12.48 10.08
N ILE A 465 41.88 -12.81 9.13
CA ILE A 465 43.10 -13.58 9.39
C ILE A 465 44.07 -12.78 10.28
N ASP A 466 44.26 -11.49 10.01
CA ASP A 466 45.10 -10.63 10.82
C ASP A 466 44.54 -10.46 12.24
N TRP A 467 43.22 -10.35 12.36
CA TRP A 467 42.55 -10.36 13.65
C TRP A 467 42.78 -11.69 14.39
N ALA A 468 42.60 -12.83 13.74
CA ALA A 468 42.80 -14.14 14.37
C ALA A 468 44.24 -14.31 14.89
N LYS A 469 45.22 -13.91 14.10
CA LYS A 469 46.65 -13.90 14.51
C LYS A 469 46.89 -12.99 15.71
N ALA A 470 46.25 -11.81 15.74
CA ALA A 470 46.34 -10.88 16.87
C ALA A 470 45.69 -11.44 18.15
N GLN A 471 44.72 -12.35 18.05
CA GLN A 471 44.14 -13.07 19.18
C GLN A 471 44.94 -14.31 19.62
N GLY A 472 46.07 -14.59 18.96
CA GLY A 472 47.00 -15.65 19.35
C GLY A 472 46.82 -16.98 18.62
N PHE A 473 46.00 -17.05 17.56
CA PHE A 473 45.91 -18.25 16.73
C PHE A 473 47.14 -18.38 15.83
N GLU A 474 47.84 -19.48 15.98
CA GLU A 474 49.09 -19.74 15.21
C GLU A 474 48.80 -20.13 13.78
N THR A 475 47.69 -20.83 13.52
CA THR A 475 47.27 -21.31 12.21
C THR A 475 45.91 -20.73 11.82
N THR A 476 45.71 -20.40 10.57
CA THR A 476 44.47 -19.97 9.97
C THR A 476 44.29 -20.60 8.60
N LEU A 477 43.03 -20.77 8.19
CA LEU A 477 42.76 -21.18 6.81
C LEU A 477 43.26 -20.11 5.82
N PRO A 478 43.62 -20.51 4.58
CA PRO A 478 43.91 -19.58 3.50
C PRO A 478 42.74 -18.62 3.23
N ALA A 479 43.06 -17.41 2.75
CA ALA A 479 42.04 -16.39 2.50
C ALA A 479 40.96 -16.82 1.48
N GLU A 480 41.31 -17.66 0.54
CA GLU A 480 40.43 -18.23 -0.47
C GLU A 480 39.42 -19.25 0.09
N ASP A 481 39.71 -19.85 1.24
CA ASP A 481 38.86 -20.87 1.87
C ASP A 481 37.90 -20.30 2.91
N LEU A 482 38.09 -19.02 3.31
CA LEU A 482 37.14 -18.37 4.22
C LEU A 482 35.83 -18.09 3.51
N HIS A 483 34.76 -18.71 4.00
CA HIS A 483 33.43 -18.58 3.45
C HIS A 483 32.35 -18.70 4.53
N VAL A 484 31.13 -18.36 4.14
CA VAL A 484 29.92 -18.60 4.93
C VAL A 484 29.04 -19.59 4.20
N THR A 485 28.73 -20.71 4.81
CA THR A 485 27.77 -21.69 4.28
C THR A 485 26.35 -21.18 4.52
N ILE A 486 25.53 -21.21 3.49
CA ILE A 486 24.11 -20.81 3.56
C ILE A 486 23.21 -22.05 3.58
N ALA A 487 23.51 -23.03 2.73
CA ALA A 487 22.76 -24.27 2.64
C ALA A 487 23.68 -25.46 2.37
N TYR A 488 23.31 -26.59 2.96
CA TYR A 488 23.97 -27.87 2.76
C TYR A 488 22.89 -28.95 2.71
N SER A 489 22.52 -29.38 1.50
CA SER A 489 21.41 -30.31 1.29
C SER A 489 21.90 -31.62 0.65
N ARG A 490 21.85 -32.68 1.43
CA ARG A 490 22.09 -34.06 0.89
C ARG A 490 20.88 -34.59 0.14
N THR A 491 19.69 -34.06 0.42
CA THR A 491 18.52 -34.33 -0.38
C THR A 491 18.65 -33.60 -1.70
N PRO A 492 18.54 -34.30 -2.85
CA PRO A 492 18.59 -33.66 -4.16
C PRO A 492 17.50 -32.58 -4.30
N VAL A 493 17.90 -31.39 -4.71
CA VAL A 493 17.05 -30.22 -4.94
C VAL A 493 17.14 -29.83 -6.40
N ASP A 494 16.03 -29.43 -6.96
CA ASP A 494 16.00 -28.75 -8.25
C ASP A 494 16.55 -27.32 -8.08
N TRP A 495 17.78 -27.09 -8.53
CA TRP A 495 18.44 -25.79 -8.38
C TRP A 495 17.69 -24.66 -9.07
N MET A 496 16.88 -24.96 -10.09
CA MET A 496 16.04 -23.98 -10.78
C MET A 496 14.88 -23.46 -9.90
N LYS A 497 14.54 -24.20 -8.83
CA LYS A 497 13.57 -23.74 -7.81
C LYS A 497 14.18 -22.84 -6.77
N VAL A 498 15.51 -22.84 -6.66
CA VAL A 498 16.23 -21.94 -5.78
C VAL A 498 16.40 -20.60 -6.49
N THR A 499 15.58 -19.61 -6.13
CA THR A 499 15.63 -18.27 -6.74
C THR A 499 16.96 -17.57 -6.50
N GLN A 500 17.30 -16.56 -7.31
CA GLN A 500 18.51 -15.76 -7.08
C GLN A 500 18.43 -15.00 -5.77
N ALA A 501 19.56 -14.89 -5.07
CA ALA A 501 19.65 -14.12 -3.84
C ALA A 501 19.22 -12.65 -4.02
N TRP A 502 18.49 -12.14 -3.07
CA TRP A 502 18.23 -10.72 -2.92
C TRP A 502 19.54 -10.02 -2.55
N THR A 503 20.23 -9.47 -3.54
CA THR A 503 21.46 -8.72 -3.29
C THR A 503 21.15 -7.23 -3.29
N VAL A 504 21.62 -6.57 -2.25
CA VAL A 504 21.48 -5.10 -2.14
C VAL A 504 22.39 -4.38 -3.14
N LYS A 505 23.44 -5.04 -3.62
CA LYS A 505 24.40 -4.47 -4.56
C LYS A 505 24.31 -5.12 -5.95
N PRO A 506 24.47 -4.36 -7.03
CA PRO A 506 24.40 -4.88 -8.41
C PRO A 506 25.42 -5.98 -8.74
N ASN A 507 26.53 -6.05 -7.97
CA ASN A 507 27.59 -7.05 -8.15
C ASN A 507 27.37 -8.36 -7.39
N GLY A 508 26.22 -8.53 -6.74
CA GLY A 508 25.91 -9.74 -5.97
C GLY A 508 26.53 -9.82 -4.57
N ASN A 509 27.31 -8.83 -4.15
CA ASN A 509 27.97 -8.82 -2.85
C ASN A 509 27.02 -8.47 -1.70
N LEU A 510 27.26 -9.05 -0.53
CA LEU A 510 26.57 -8.77 0.72
C LEU A 510 27.54 -8.17 1.74
N THR A 511 27.12 -7.14 2.48
CA THR A 511 27.93 -6.50 3.51
C THR A 511 27.25 -6.62 4.86
N CYS A 512 27.89 -7.29 5.82
CA CYS A 512 27.45 -7.29 7.20
C CYS A 512 28.15 -6.15 7.96
N SER A 513 27.36 -5.25 8.52
CA SER A 513 27.87 -4.04 9.19
C SER A 513 28.80 -4.36 10.36
N ALA A 514 29.70 -3.45 10.66
CA ALA A 514 30.55 -3.53 11.83
C ALA A 514 29.73 -3.56 13.14
N GLY A 515 30.23 -4.25 14.16
CA GLY A 515 29.54 -4.44 15.43
C GLY A 515 28.50 -5.56 15.40
N GLY A 516 27.47 -5.45 16.23
CA GLY A 516 26.44 -6.49 16.39
C GLY A 516 26.87 -7.69 17.26
N PRO A 517 25.96 -8.64 17.53
CA PRO A 517 26.29 -9.86 18.26
C PRO A 517 27.27 -10.71 17.48
N ARG A 518 28.42 -10.98 18.06
CA ARG A 518 29.46 -11.86 17.50
C ARG A 518 30.10 -12.67 18.61
N LEU A 519 30.43 -13.93 18.30
CA LEU A 519 31.01 -14.87 19.24
C LEU A 519 32.04 -15.75 18.54
N VAL A 520 33.05 -16.20 19.26
CA VAL A 520 34.01 -17.20 18.79
C VAL A 520 33.73 -18.49 19.54
N GLU A 521 33.46 -19.56 18.81
CA GLU A 521 33.16 -20.87 19.38
C GLU A 521 33.85 -21.97 18.59
N GLN A 522 33.96 -23.13 19.25
CA GLN A 522 34.45 -24.34 18.59
C GLN A 522 33.29 -25.24 18.16
N PHE A 523 33.23 -25.56 16.87
CA PHE A 523 32.27 -26.49 16.32
C PHE A 523 32.92 -27.88 16.12
N GLY A 524 32.24 -28.93 16.57
CA GLY A 524 32.67 -30.30 16.34
C GLY A 524 34.09 -30.63 16.83
N LYS A 525 34.89 -31.30 15.99
CA LYS A 525 36.20 -31.81 16.37
C LYS A 525 37.35 -30.84 16.02
N GLY A 526 37.18 -29.55 16.27
CA GLY A 526 38.34 -28.62 16.12
C GLY A 526 38.08 -27.36 15.30
N ALA A 527 37.00 -27.26 14.54
CA ALA A 527 36.69 -26.06 13.78
C ALA A 527 36.40 -24.87 14.73
N VAL A 528 37.22 -23.82 14.66
CA VAL A 528 36.94 -22.58 15.38
C VAL A 528 36.28 -21.60 14.43
N VAL A 529 35.13 -21.08 14.85
CA VAL A 529 34.26 -20.27 14.02
C VAL A 529 34.02 -18.89 14.61
N LEU A 530 33.92 -17.90 13.75
CA LEU A 530 33.39 -16.59 14.08
C LEU A 530 31.89 -16.59 13.75
N LEU A 531 31.05 -16.65 14.77
CA LEU A 531 29.59 -16.51 14.68
C LEU A 531 29.21 -15.03 14.58
N PHE A 532 28.23 -14.74 13.75
CA PHE A 532 27.68 -13.38 13.63
C PHE A 532 26.21 -13.41 13.22
N SER A 533 25.50 -12.36 13.51
CA SER A 533 24.10 -12.22 13.14
C SER A 533 23.97 -11.50 11.78
N SER A 534 23.19 -12.12 10.87
CA SER A 534 22.82 -11.52 9.59
C SER A 534 21.41 -11.95 9.20
N SER A 535 20.48 -11.01 9.15
CA SER A 535 19.11 -11.26 8.70
C SER A 535 19.06 -11.77 7.26
N ASP A 536 19.87 -11.18 6.37
CA ASP A 536 19.89 -11.53 4.95
C ASP A 536 20.31 -12.99 4.72
N LEU A 537 21.34 -13.45 5.44
CA LEU A 537 21.77 -14.85 5.35
C LEU A 537 20.74 -15.81 5.96
N THR A 538 20.13 -15.44 7.06
CA THR A 538 19.09 -16.25 7.72
C THR A 538 17.87 -16.40 6.82
N TRP A 539 17.38 -15.30 6.24
CA TRP A 539 16.27 -15.35 5.29
C TRP A 539 16.61 -16.17 4.06
N ARG A 540 17.82 -16.01 3.53
CA ARG A 540 18.27 -16.76 2.38
C ARG A 540 18.33 -18.26 2.66
N HIS A 541 18.78 -18.65 3.83
CA HIS A 541 18.76 -20.05 4.27
C HIS A 541 17.32 -20.60 4.30
N VAL A 542 16.37 -19.86 4.88
CA VAL A 542 14.95 -20.26 4.93
C VAL A 542 14.39 -20.42 3.52
N GLU A 543 14.65 -19.47 2.63
CA GLU A 543 14.19 -19.50 1.23
C GLU A 543 14.69 -20.75 0.48
N ILE A 544 15.96 -21.12 0.67
CA ILE A 544 16.52 -22.32 0.05
C ILE A 544 15.92 -23.60 0.66
N ARG A 545 15.62 -23.61 1.95
CA ARG A 545 14.91 -24.73 2.60
C ARG A 545 13.47 -24.87 2.11
N ASP A 546 12.77 -23.77 1.93
CA ASP A 546 11.41 -23.75 1.38
C ASP A 546 11.37 -24.26 -0.07
N ALA A 547 12.47 -24.10 -0.82
CA ALA A 547 12.64 -24.70 -2.13
C ALA A 547 12.91 -26.23 -2.11
N GLY A 548 12.97 -26.84 -0.91
CA GLY A 548 13.09 -28.29 -0.72
C GLY A 548 14.47 -28.78 -0.24
N ALA A 549 15.39 -27.88 0.14
CA ALA A 549 16.71 -28.27 0.64
C ALA A 549 16.61 -28.86 2.06
N SER A 550 17.36 -29.92 2.34
CA SER A 550 17.55 -30.46 3.67
C SER A 550 18.57 -29.63 4.47
N TRP A 551 18.54 -29.78 5.79
CA TRP A 551 19.50 -29.18 6.72
C TRP A 551 19.68 -30.10 7.91
N ASP A 552 20.91 -30.45 8.22
CA ASP A 552 21.22 -31.51 9.19
C ASP A 552 21.31 -31.00 10.66
N TRP A 553 21.25 -29.67 10.86
CA TRP A 553 21.37 -29.05 12.19
C TRP A 553 20.07 -28.40 12.65
N PRO A 554 19.86 -28.23 13.97
CA PRO A 554 18.61 -27.67 14.50
C PRO A 554 18.31 -26.26 14.00
N ASP A 555 19.33 -25.38 14.06
CA ASP A 555 19.21 -23.96 13.73
C ASP A 555 20.30 -23.53 12.76
N TYR A 556 20.01 -22.53 11.92
CA TYR A 556 20.99 -21.89 11.06
C TYR A 556 21.71 -20.78 11.81
N GLN A 557 23.02 -20.89 11.93
CA GLN A 557 23.88 -19.89 12.54
C GLN A 557 24.96 -19.45 11.55
N PRO A 558 24.86 -18.20 11.00
CA PRO A 558 25.88 -17.68 10.11
C PRO A 558 27.24 -17.64 10.79
N HIS A 559 28.24 -18.32 10.19
CA HIS A 559 29.58 -18.38 10.75
C HIS A 559 30.66 -18.45 9.67
N ILE A 560 31.86 -18.06 10.02
CA ILE A 560 33.09 -18.20 9.23
C ILE A 560 34.02 -19.11 10.00
N THR A 561 34.36 -20.25 9.45
CA THR A 561 35.43 -21.10 9.98
C THR A 561 36.78 -20.49 9.57
N PHE A 562 37.66 -20.21 10.52
CA PHE A 562 38.94 -19.58 10.23
C PHE A 562 40.13 -20.43 10.64
N THR A 563 39.98 -21.49 11.45
CA THR A 563 41.01 -22.48 11.77
C THR A 563 40.38 -23.78 12.24
N TYR A 564 41.10 -24.90 12.00
CA TYR A 564 40.80 -26.22 12.58
C TYR A 564 41.75 -26.62 13.69
N GLN A 565 42.77 -25.78 13.98
CA GLN A 565 43.80 -26.04 14.98
C GLN A 565 43.79 -24.88 16.00
N PRO A 566 42.94 -24.90 17.05
CA PRO A 566 42.85 -23.83 18.01
C PRO A 566 44.12 -23.61 18.83
N GLY A 567 45.05 -24.55 18.86
CA GLY A 567 46.26 -24.48 19.67
C GLY A 567 45.94 -24.42 21.17
N SER A 568 46.64 -23.56 21.90
CA SER A 568 46.44 -23.33 23.37
C SER A 568 45.59 -22.08 23.68
N VAL A 569 44.87 -21.53 22.70
CA VAL A 569 44.10 -20.31 22.86
C VAL A 569 42.85 -20.59 23.70
N ASP A 570 42.65 -19.81 24.76
CA ASP A 570 41.42 -19.83 25.58
C ASP A 570 40.32 -19.03 24.87
N LEU A 571 39.33 -19.72 24.28
CA LEU A 571 38.28 -19.11 23.47
C LEU A 571 37.40 -18.15 24.27
N ASP A 572 37.28 -18.32 25.59
CA ASP A 572 36.49 -17.44 26.46
C ASP A 572 37.14 -16.02 26.60
N GLN A 573 38.41 -15.89 26.28
CA GLN A 573 39.16 -14.63 26.35
C GLN A 573 39.35 -13.97 24.98
N VAL A 574 38.91 -14.60 23.90
CA VAL A 574 39.05 -14.07 22.55
C VAL A 574 38.03 -12.97 22.31
N GLU A 575 38.48 -11.77 21.99
CA GLU A 575 37.57 -10.70 21.54
C GLU A 575 37.14 -10.95 20.10
N PRO A 576 35.80 -11.13 19.83
CA PRO A 576 35.33 -11.38 18.48
C PRO A 576 35.65 -10.25 17.51
N TYR A 577 35.91 -10.58 16.24
CA TYR A 577 36.11 -9.58 15.20
C TYR A 577 34.91 -8.65 15.06
N ARG A 578 35.12 -7.33 15.21
CA ARG A 578 34.06 -6.30 15.20
C ARG A 578 34.00 -5.50 13.90
N GLY A 579 34.90 -5.75 12.95
CA GLY A 579 34.95 -5.05 11.66
C GLY A 579 33.77 -5.40 10.74
N VAL A 580 33.74 -4.79 9.57
CA VAL A 580 32.79 -5.15 8.49
C VAL A 580 33.12 -6.52 7.94
N ILE A 581 32.13 -7.34 7.61
CA ILE A 581 32.30 -8.60 6.88
C ILE A 581 31.75 -8.40 5.48
N GLU A 582 32.60 -8.51 4.47
CA GLU A 582 32.23 -8.42 3.07
C GLU A 582 32.18 -9.80 2.44
N LEU A 583 31.01 -10.17 1.92
CA LEU A 583 30.76 -11.47 1.30
C LEU A 583 30.55 -11.29 -0.20
N GLY A 584 31.16 -12.18 -0.97
CA GLY A 584 31.00 -12.26 -2.42
C GLY A 584 29.62 -12.75 -2.86
N PRO A 585 29.41 -12.92 -4.18
CA PRO A 585 28.22 -13.55 -4.73
C PRO A 585 28.03 -14.98 -4.21
N GLU A 586 26.81 -15.50 -4.30
CA GLU A 586 26.53 -16.90 -3.98
C GLU A 586 27.17 -17.83 -4.99
N VAL A 587 27.75 -18.90 -4.48
CA VAL A 587 28.32 -20.00 -5.26
C VAL A 587 27.48 -21.25 -4.98
N PHE A 588 27.00 -21.89 -6.04
CA PHE A 588 26.18 -23.09 -6.00
C PHE A 588 27.04 -24.26 -6.50
N GLU A 589 27.18 -25.27 -5.69
CA GLU A 589 27.99 -26.45 -5.97
C GLU A 589 27.25 -27.72 -5.53
N GLU A 590 27.58 -28.86 -6.12
CA GLU A 590 27.20 -30.16 -5.58
C GLU A 590 28.04 -30.46 -4.32
N ILE A 591 27.49 -31.25 -3.40
CA ILE A 591 28.24 -31.63 -2.20
C ILE A 591 29.41 -32.51 -2.63
N ASP A 592 30.60 -32.07 -2.26
CA ASP A 592 31.84 -32.87 -2.37
C ASP A 592 32.12 -33.52 -1.00
N ASP A 593 31.82 -34.80 -0.88
CA ASP A 593 32.06 -35.55 0.38
C ASP A 593 33.56 -35.81 0.62
N SER A 594 34.45 -35.56 -0.37
CA SER A 594 35.92 -35.77 -0.26
C SER A 594 36.67 -34.58 0.36
N TRP A 595 35.96 -33.49 0.70
CA TRP A 595 36.60 -32.29 1.29
C TRP A 595 37.30 -32.57 2.63
N ALA A 596 36.76 -33.51 3.42
CA ALA A 596 37.32 -33.88 4.72
C ALA A 596 38.67 -34.62 4.59
N ASP A 597 38.85 -35.37 3.53
CA ASP A 597 40.10 -36.13 3.26
C ASP A 597 41.26 -35.18 2.88
N ARG A 598 40.94 -34.00 2.35
CA ARG A 598 41.94 -32.97 1.99
C ARG A 598 42.48 -32.19 3.19
N LEU A 599 41.76 -32.18 4.32
CA LEU A 599 42.21 -31.54 5.56
C LEU A 599 43.22 -32.41 6.35
N ASP A 600 43.27 -33.72 6.09
CA ASP A 600 44.22 -34.64 6.74
C ASP A 600 45.57 -34.73 5.98
N GLU A 601 45.69 -34.13 4.77
CA GLU A 601 46.91 -34.15 3.94
C GLU A 601 47.76 -32.85 4.02
N GLU A 602 47.25 -31.75 4.67
CA GLU A 602 48.00 -30.53 4.96
C GLU A 602 48.27 -30.39 6.48
#